data_ac92292800de6167890a78e2e52b9ef4
#
_entry.id   ac92292800de6167890a78e2e52b9ef4
#
_cell.length_a   1.000
_cell.length_b   1.000
_cell.length_c   1.000
_cell.angle_alpha   90.00
_cell.angle_beta   90.00
_cell.angle_gamma   90.00
#
_symmetry.space_group_name_H-M   'P 1'
#
loop_
_entity.id
_entity.type
_entity.pdbx_description
1 polymer ?
#
loop_
_entity_poly.entity_id
_entity_poly.type
_entity_poly.pdbx_seq_one_letter_code
_entity_poly.pdbx_strand_id
1 'polypeptide(L)'
;MHIAVYAFDGITMFHLSIPQMVFGTVSRLGLANWQVSLFTTTSESVTPPQEAAAPAEGAGPPPSTAPSRTTTIRTSEGYILGGLGGPELASEADVIVVPAWFSDGRPAEEDLRSLLKTAHARGACVVGLCLGAIPLAEAGLIGGRRAVTHWRAF
;
A
#
# COMPACT_ATOMS: atom_id res chain seq x y z
N MET A 1 0.49 -14.80 -9.62
CA MET A 1 1.31 -13.59 -9.45
C MET A 1 0.66 -12.71 -8.40
N HIS A 2 1.42 -12.31 -7.40
CA HIS A 2 0.98 -11.42 -6.34
C HIS A 2 1.49 -9.98 -6.58
N ILE A 3 0.58 -9.01 -6.56
CA ILE A 3 0.85 -7.61 -6.80
C ILE A 3 0.52 -6.84 -5.52
N ALA A 4 1.54 -6.27 -4.88
CA ALA A 4 1.39 -5.46 -3.68
C ALA A 4 1.38 -3.97 -4.06
N VAL A 5 0.33 -3.25 -3.68
CA VAL A 5 0.16 -1.82 -3.96
C VAL A 5 0.37 -1.05 -2.67
N TYR A 6 1.32 -0.12 -2.68
CA TYR A 6 1.63 0.71 -1.52
C TYR A 6 0.55 1.76 -1.30
N ALA A 7 0.08 1.84 -0.06
CA ALA A 7 -0.92 2.80 0.39
C ALA A 7 -0.40 3.56 1.61
N PHE A 8 -0.63 4.87 1.67
CA PHE A 8 -0.14 5.77 2.72
C PHE A 8 -1.16 6.86 3.01
N ASP A 9 -1.07 7.48 4.18
CA ASP A 9 -1.94 8.59 4.57
C ASP A 9 -1.82 9.77 3.61
N GLY A 10 -2.95 10.27 3.13
CA GLY A 10 -3.05 11.35 2.16
C GLY A 10 -2.99 10.90 0.70
N ILE A 11 -2.90 9.61 0.41
CA ILE A 11 -3.04 9.13 -0.97
C ILE A 11 -4.47 9.37 -1.48
N THR A 12 -4.64 9.65 -2.78
CA THR A 12 -5.96 9.79 -3.37
C THR A 12 -6.55 8.42 -3.75
N MET A 13 -7.87 8.30 -3.65
CA MET A 13 -8.58 7.11 -4.14
C MET A 13 -8.32 6.86 -5.64
N PHE A 14 -8.15 7.94 -6.41
CA PHE A 14 -7.82 7.85 -7.84
C PHE A 14 -6.55 7.01 -8.06
N HIS A 15 -5.45 7.34 -7.37
CA HIS A 15 -4.19 6.63 -7.54
C HIS A 15 -4.25 5.17 -7.06
N LEU A 16 -4.99 4.89 -5.99
CA LEU A 16 -5.19 3.53 -5.51
C LEU A 16 -6.04 2.68 -6.46
N SER A 17 -7.02 3.30 -7.13
CA SER A 17 -7.93 2.58 -8.03
C SER A 17 -7.24 2.09 -9.31
N ILE A 18 -6.24 2.80 -9.81
CA ILE A 18 -5.58 2.47 -11.09
C ILE A 18 -4.97 1.06 -11.09
N PRO A 19 -4.09 0.69 -10.15
CA PRO A 19 -3.55 -0.67 -10.09
C PRO A 19 -4.64 -1.73 -9.89
N GLN A 20 -5.63 -1.43 -9.04
CA GLN A 20 -6.75 -2.33 -8.78
C GLN A 20 -7.58 -2.59 -10.05
N MET A 21 -7.86 -1.56 -10.82
CA MET A 21 -8.61 -1.69 -12.08
C MET A 21 -7.81 -2.45 -13.12
N VAL A 22 -6.55 -2.11 -13.32
CA VAL A 22 -5.72 -2.72 -14.37
C VAL A 22 -5.47 -4.20 -14.05
N PHE A 23 -4.86 -4.49 -12.92
CA PHE A 23 -4.46 -5.86 -12.57
C PHE A 23 -5.66 -6.72 -12.15
N GLY A 24 -6.63 -6.15 -11.42
CA GLY A 24 -7.84 -6.86 -11.02
C GLY A 24 -8.74 -7.22 -12.21
N THR A 25 -8.70 -6.45 -13.30
CA THR A 25 -9.45 -6.78 -14.52
C THR A 25 -8.89 -8.02 -15.19
N VAL A 26 -7.58 -8.23 -15.19
CA VAL A 26 -6.96 -9.44 -15.73
C VAL A 26 -7.53 -10.70 -15.08
N SER A 27 -7.64 -10.70 -13.75
CA SER A 27 -8.22 -11.83 -13.00
C SER A 27 -9.72 -11.98 -13.24
N ARG A 28 -10.48 -10.88 -13.28
CA ARG A 28 -11.93 -10.92 -13.54
C ARG A 28 -12.28 -11.44 -14.93
N LEU A 29 -11.42 -11.18 -15.91
CA LEU A 29 -11.62 -11.71 -17.27
C LEU A 29 -11.08 -13.14 -17.44
N GLY A 30 -10.55 -13.76 -16.38
CA GLY A 30 -9.99 -15.11 -16.42
C GLY A 30 -8.72 -15.24 -17.27
N LEU A 31 -8.05 -14.11 -17.58
CA LEU A 31 -6.83 -14.11 -18.41
C LEU A 31 -5.61 -14.64 -17.65
N ALA A 32 -5.56 -14.39 -16.34
CA ALA A 32 -4.53 -14.91 -15.45
C ALA A 32 -5.02 -14.85 -13.99
N ASN A 33 -4.43 -15.68 -13.12
CA ASN A 33 -4.68 -15.62 -11.67
C ASN A 33 -3.73 -14.61 -11.01
N TRP A 34 -4.11 -13.34 -11.01
CA TRP A 34 -3.37 -12.27 -10.36
C TRP A 34 -4.11 -11.81 -9.11
N GLN A 35 -3.39 -11.73 -8.00
CA GLN A 35 -3.90 -11.27 -6.73
C GLN A 35 -3.35 -9.88 -6.44
N VAL A 36 -4.22 -8.91 -6.16
CA VAL A 36 -3.85 -7.54 -5.82
C VAL A 36 -4.17 -7.29 -4.36
N SER A 37 -3.18 -6.84 -3.59
CA SER A 37 -3.31 -6.52 -2.17
C SER A 37 -2.79 -5.13 -1.88
N LEU A 38 -3.40 -4.43 -0.93
CA LEU A 38 -2.89 -3.15 -0.42
C LEU A 38 -1.99 -3.41 0.79
N PHE A 39 -0.89 -2.70 0.88
CA PHE A 39 -0.01 -2.72 2.04
C PHE A 39 0.48 -1.33 2.42
N THR A 40 0.93 -1.16 3.65
CA THR A 40 1.57 0.06 4.14
C THR A 40 2.78 -0.28 5.00
N THR A 41 3.70 0.67 5.13
CA THR A 41 4.83 0.59 6.07
C THR A 41 4.49 1.20 7.43
N THR A 42 3.39 1.94 7.53
CA THR A 42 2.96 2.57 8.78
C THR A 42 2.32 1.54 9.71
N SER A 43 2.82 1.44 10.94
CA SER A 43 2.32 0.51 11.96
C SER A 43 1.26 1.12 12.89
N GLU A 44 0.73 2.31 12.59
CA GLU A 44 -0.28 2.95 13.42
C GLU A 44 -1.67 2.36 13.18
N SER A 45 -2.20 1.66 14.19
CA SER A 45 -3.59 1.26 14.26
C SER A 45 -4.42 2.45 14.78
N VAL A 46 -5.14 3.14 13.90
CA VAL A 46 -6.23 4.00 14.35
C VAL A 46 -7.35 3.08 14.82
N THR A 47 -7.52 2.96 16.14
CA THR A 47 -8.69 2.31 16.71
C THR A 47 -9.93 3.09 16.27
N PRO A 48 -10.89 2.49 15.55
CA PRO A 48 -12.14 3.19 15.27
C PRO A 48 -12.80 3.56 16.61
N PRO A 49 -13.50 4.72 16.70
CA PRO A 49 -14.25 5.06 17.90
C PRO A 49 -15.20 3.90 18.20
N GLN A 50 -14.99 3.27 19.34
CA GLN A 50 -15.85 2.21 19.84
C GLN A 50 -17.19 2.85 20.15
N GLU A 51 -18.18 2.65 19.28
CA GLU A 51 -19.56 3.02 19.54
C GLU A 51 -19.98 2.28 20.82
N ALA A 52 -20.29 3.05 21.85
CA ALA A 52 -20.63 2.52 23.15
C ALA A 52 -21.93 1.72 23.06
N ALA A 53 -21.80 0.41 22.86
CA ALA A 53 -22.90 -0.51 23.03
C ALA A 53 -23.19 -0.66 24.53
N ALA A 54 -24.43 -0.39 24.91
CA ALA A 54 -24.93 -0.57 26.27
C ALA A 54 -24.69 -2.01 26.75
N PRO A 55 -24.41 -2.23 28.07
CA PRO A 55 -24.11 -3.54 28.57
C PRO A 55 -25.35 -4.44 28.53
N ALA A 56 -25.30 -5.50 27.75
CA ALA A 56 -26.21 -6.65 27.89
C ALA A 56 -25.64 -7.58 28.97
N GLU A 57 -26.35 -7.69 30.07
CA GLU A 57 -26.04 -8.66 31.16
C GLU A 57 -26.22 -10.09 30.63
N GLY A 58 -25.20 -10.93 30.82
CA GLY A 58 -25.35 -12.40 30.81
C GLY A 58 -24.70 -13.15 29.66
N ALA A 59 -23.44 -12.90 29.33
CA ALA A 59 -22.66 -13.83 28.48
C ALA A 59 -21.28 -14.06 29.11
N GLY A 60 -20.90 -15.33 29.26
CA GLY A 60 -19.60 -15.76 29.77
C GLY A 60 -18.43 -15.21 28.89
N PRO A 61 -17.17 -15.33 29.37
CA PRO A 61 -16.03 -14.71 28.70
C PRO A 61 -15.87 -15.27 27.29
N PRO A 62 -15.75 -14.40 26.27
CA PRO A 62 -15.51 -14.84 24.90
C PRO A 62 -14.11 -15.48 24.80
N PRO A 63 -13.91 -16.44 23.88
CA PRO A 63 -12.59 -17.00 23.64
C PRO A 63 -11.64 -15.87 23.26
N SER A 64 -10.45 -15.88 23.87
CA SER A 64 -9.37 -14.92 23.63
C SER A 64 -8.90 -15.01 22.17
N THR A 65 -9.60 -14.32 21.30
CA THR A 65 -9.10 -14.01 19.95
C THR A 65 -8.35 -12.70 20.10
N ALA A 66 -7.02 -12.75 20.04
CA ALA A 66 -6.20 -11.55 20.01
C ALA A 66 -6.73 -10.62 18.91
N PRO A 67 -6.93 -9.31 19.17
CA PRO A 67 -7.44 -8.39 18.16
C PRO A 67 -6.47 -8.39 16.97
N SER A 68 -6.93 -8.84 15.81
CA SER A 68 -6.21 -8.65 14.55
C SER A 68 -5.99 -7.15 14.40
N ARG A 69 -4.73 -6.72 14.48
CA ARG A 69 -4.37 -5.32 14.26
C ARG A 69 -4.65 -5.00 12.79
N THR A 70 -5.79 -4.41 12.55
CA THR A 70 -6.16 -3.95 11.21
C THR A 70 -5.49 -2.60 10.99
N THR A 71 -4.48 -2.57 10.14
CA THR A 71 -3.84 -1.32 9.75
C THR A 71 -4.79 -0.52 8.87
N THR A 72 -4.91 0.77 9.15
CA THR A 72 -5.78 1.70 8.40
C THR A 72 -4.98 2.88 7.90
N ILE A 73 -5.42 3.46 6.79
CA ILE A 73 -4.93 4.75 6.27
C ILE A 73 -6.12 5.67 6.03
N ARG A 74 -5.85 6.98 6.03
CA ARG A 74 -6.82 8.00 5.61
C ARG A 74 -6.42 8.56 4.25
N THR A 75 -7.34 8.55 3.29
CA THR A 75 -7.11 9.15 1.97
C THR A 75 -7.20 10.68 2.01
N SER A 76 -6.73 11.35 0.97
CA SER A 76 -6.85 12.81 0.83
C SER A 76 -8.29 13.30 0.77
N GLU A 77 -9.21 12.45 0.33
CA GLU A 77 -10.65 12.72 0.30
C GLU A 77 -11.32 12.49 1.67
N GLY A 78 -10.56 11.99 2.67
CA GLY A 78 -11.03 11.75 4.03
C GLY A 78 -11.59 10.36 4.30
N TYR A 79 -11.57 9.44 3.32
CA TYR A 79 -11.99 8.06 3.53
C TYR A 79 -10.98 7.29 4.38
N ILE A 80 -11.49 6.40 5.22
CA ILE A 80 -10.65 5.46 5.98
C ILE A 80 -10.68 4.11 5.27
N LEU A 81 -9.52 3.61 4.91
CA LEU A 81 -9.33 2.29 4.33
C LEU A 81 -8.71 1.38 5.39
N GLY A 82 -9.36 0.28 5.67
CA GLY A 82 -8.88 -0.75 6.60
C GLY A 82 -8.54 -2.06 5.89
N GLY A 83 -7.97 -2.99 6.64
CA GLY A 83 -7.61 -4.31 6.11
C GLY A 83 -6.35 -4.30 5.25
N LEU A 84 -5.50 -3.29 5.39
CA LEU A 84 -4.20 -3.27 4.73
C LEU A 84 -3.25 -4.25 5.41
N GLY A 85 -2.45 -4.92 4.60
CA GLY A 85 -1.33 -5.70 5.10
C GLY A 85 -0.14 -4.83 5.49
N GLY A 86 0.79 -5.43 6.20
CA GLY A 86 2.06 -4.81 6.53
C GLY A 86 3.12 -5.02 5.44
N PRO A 87 4.38 -4.62 5.72
CA PRO A 87 5.50 -4.76 4.78
C PRO A 87 5.80 -6.22 4.39
N GLU A 88 5.32 -7.20 5.16
CA GLU A 88 5.45 -8.63 4.83
C GLU A 88 4.77 -9.00 3.51
N LEU A 89 3.63 -8.37 3.18
CA LEU A 89 2.97 -8.58 1.87
C LEU A 89 3.88 -8.19 0.70
N ALA A 90 4.61 -7.10 0.84
CA ALA A 90 5.55 -6.68 -0.18
C ALA A 90 6.78 -7.59 -0.27
N SER A 91 7.18 -8.23 0.84
CA SER A 91 8.32 -9.16 0.84
C SER A 91 8.07 -10.42 0.03
N GLU A 92 6.81 -10.81 -0.18
CA GLU A 92 6.40 -11.99 -0.95
C GLU A 92 5.84 -11.65 -2.35
N ALA A 93 5.65 -10.37 -2.66
CA ALA A 93 5.03 -9.96 -3.91
C ALA A 93 5.96 -10.13 -5.12
N ASP A 94 5.41 -10.53 -6.25
CA ASP A 94 6.11 -10.56 -7.54
C ASP A 94 6.25 -9.15 -8.13
N VAL A 95 5.28 -8.29 -7.85
CA VAL A 95 5.23 -6.89 -8.31
C VAL A 95 4.88 -5.98 -7.14
N ILE A 96 5.65 -4.91 -6.97
CA ILE A 96 5.33 -3.83 -6.04
C ILE A 96 5.00 -2.57 -6.83
N VAL A 97 3.87 -1.95 -6.53
CA VAL A 97 3.42 -0.72 -7.18
C VAL A 97 3.40 0.41 -6.15
N VAL A 98 4.14 1.49 -6.42
CA VAL A 98 4.02 2.77 -5.71
C VAL A 98 3.18 3.70 -6.60
N PRO A 99 1.87 3.84 -6.33
CA PRO A 99 0.95 4.47 -7.30
C PRO A 99 1.01 5.99 -7.31
N ALA A 100 1.56 6.60 -6.25
CA ALA A 100 1.72 8.05 -6.11
C ALA A 100 2.79 8.38 -5.07
N TRP A 101 3.12 9.66 -4.95
CA TRP A 101 3.87 10.23 -3.85
C TRP A 101 3.42 11.68 -3.61
N PHE A 102 3.91 12.28 -2.55
CA PHE A 102 3.62 13.68 -2.22
C PHE A 102 4.29 14.63 -3.23
N SER A 103 3.63 15.76 -3.50
CA SER A 103 4.14 16.80 -4.42
C SER A 103 4.88 17.95 -3.71
N ASP A 104 5.07 17.84 -2.39
CA ASP A 104 5.71 18.85 -1.54
C ASP A 104 7.23 18.66 -1.40
N GLY A 105 7.78 17.67 -2.10
CA GLY A 105 9.23 17.39 -2.08
C GLY A 105 9.71 16.62 -0.86
N ARG A 106 8.79 16.08 -0.03
CA ARG A 106 9.22 15.25 1.09
C ARG A 106 9.86 13.96 0.63
N PRO A 107 10.95 13.52 1.29
CA PRO A 107 11.62 12.28 0.94
C PRO A 107 10.74 11.07 1.30
N ALA A 108 11.00 9.96 0.64
CA ALA A 108 10.43 8.67 1.02
C ALA A 108 11.04 8.20 2.34
N GLU A 109 10.21 7.56 3.16
CA GLU A 109 10.66 6.99 4.43
C GLU A 109 11.70 5.90 4.20
N GLU A 110 12.64 5.75 5.15
CA GLU A 110 13.72 4.76 5.02
C GLU A 110 13.19 3.34 4.91
N ASP A 111 12.13 3.01 5.64
CA ASP A 111 11.50 1.69 5.62
C ASP A 111 10.97 1.36 4.22
N LEU A 112 10.31 2.33 3.56
CA LEU A 112 9.85 2.16 2.18
C LEU A 112 11.02 2.00 1.22
N ARG A 113 12.05 2.86 1.31
CA ARG A 113 13.23 2.79 0.43
C ARG A 113 13.96 1.44 0.58
N SER A 114 14.14 0.99 1.81
CA SER A 114 14.78 -0.30 2.13
C SER A 114 13.97 -1.48 1.60
N LEU A 115 12.64 -1.44 1.78
CA LEU A 115 11.72 -2.44 1.26
C LEU A 115 11.79 -2.54 -0.27
N LEU A 116 11.77 -1.40 -0.99
CA LEU A 116 11.84 -1.37 -2.44
C LEU A 116 13.18 -1.94 -2.96
N LYS A 117 14.30 -1.57 -2.31
CA LYS A 117 15.65 -2.13 -2.64
C LYS A 117 15.67 -3.64 -2.46
N THR A 118 15.19 -4.12 -1.31
CA THR A 118 15.20 -5.55 -0.97
C THR A 118 14.34 -6.34 -1.95
N ALA A 119 13.15 -5.85 -2.26
CA ALA A 119 12.25 -6.50 -3.21
C ALA A 119 12.87 -6.55 -4.62
N HIS A 120 13.47 -5.46 -5.08
CA HIS A 120 14.15 -5.43 -6.37
C HIS A 120 15.35 -6.42 -6.41
N ALA A 121 16.15 -6.47 -5.35
CA ALA A 121 17.29 -7.37 -5.26
C ALA A 121 16.88 -8.85 -5.31
N ARG A 122 15.70 -9.22 -4.80
CA ARG A 122 15.16 -10.58 -4.88
C ARG A 122 14.48 -10.89 -6.22
N GLY A 123 14.41 -9.91 -7.16
CA GLY A 123 13.86 -10.07 -8.50
C GLY A 123 12.40 -9.63 -8.67
N ALA A 124 11.77 -9.02 -7.67
CA ALA A 124 10.45 -8.42 -7.83
C ALA A 124 10.50 -7.25 -8.81
N CYS A 125 9.43 -7.11 -9.60
CA CYS A 125 9.23 -5.93 -10.44
C CYS A 125 8.76 -4.77 -9.57
N VAL A 126 9.48 -3.65 -9.59
CA VAL A 126 9.10 -2.43 -8.85
C VAL A 126 8.61 -1.37 -9.81
N VAL A 127 7.39 -0.89 -9.62
CA VAL A 127 6.68 0.04 -10.52
C VAL A 127 6.34 1.31 -9.76
N GLY A 128 6.78 2.46 -10.28
CA GLY A 128 6.33 3.78 -9.81
C GLY A 128 5.37 4.39 -10.84
N LEU A 129 4.19 4.79 -10.41
CA LEU A 129 3.24 5.53 -11.24
C LEU A 129 3.25 7.00 -10.82
N CYS A 130 3.13 7.91 -11.77
CA CYS A 130 3.06 9.33 -11.48
C CYS A 130 4.25 9.79 -10.61
N LEU A 131 4.00 10.45 -9.47
CA LEU A 131 5.02 10.81 -8.48
C LEU A 131 5.59 9.61 -7.70
N GLY A 132 5.00 8.41 -7.83
CA GLY A 132 5.56 7.18 -7.26
C GLY A 132 6.96 6.84 -7.79
N ALA A 133 7.41 7.50 -8.86
CA ALA A 133 8.80 7.41 -9.33
C ALA A 133 9.80 8.03 -8.34
N ILE A 134 9.39 8.96 -7.47
CA ILE A 134 10.26 9.62 -6.49
C ILE A 134 10.84 8.60 -5.48
N PRO A 135 10.03 7.80 -4.75
CA PRO A 135 10.57 6.77 -3.89
C PRO A 135 11.50 5.77 -4.60
N LEU A 136 11.23 5.45 -5.86
CA LEU A 136 12.10 4.58 -6.65
C LEU A 136 13.44 5.24 -6.96
N ALA A 137 13.44 6.54 -7.26
CA ALA A 137 14.67 7.30 -7.49
C ALA A 137 15.53 7.36 -6.22
N GLU A 138 14.92 7.67 -5.09
CA GLU A 138 15.58 7.74 -3.79
C GLU A 138 16.07 6.36 -3.29
N ALA A 139 15.38 5.29 -3.67
CA ALA A 139 15.86 3.93 -3.48
C ALA A 139 16.99 3.53 -4.45
N GLY A 140 17.40 4.41 -5.39
CA GLY A 140 18.48 4.14 -6.35
C GLY A 140 18.07 3.18 -7.48
N LEU A 141 16.79 2.89 -7.67
CA LEU A 141 16.33 1.86 -8.61
C LEU A 141 16.25 2.33 -10.06
N ILE A 142 16.24 3.65 -10.30
CA ILE A 142 16.14 4.23 -11.64
C ILE A 142 17.43 4.91 -12.13
N GLY A 143 18.50 4.87 -11.35
CA GLY A 143 19.80 5.42 -11.72
C GLY A 143 20.31 4.83 -13.04
N GLY A 144 20.72 5.69 -13.98
CA GLY A 144 21.20 5.27 -15.32
C GLY A 144 20.11 4.68 -16.25
N ARG A 145 18.84 4.71 -15.85
CA ARG A 145 17.71 4.22 -16.65
C ARG A 145 16.89 5.39 -17.20
N ARG A 146 16.19 5.17 -18.30
CA ARG A 146 15.17 6.11 -18.78
C ARG A 146 13.93 5.97 -17.91
N ALA A 147 13.48 7.07 -17.31
CA ALA A 147 12.27 7.13 -16.51
C ALA A 147 11.46 8.38 -16.91
N VAL A 148 10.16 8.30 -16.69
CA VAL A 148 9.24 9.43 -16.78
C VAL A 148 8.45 9.51 -15.49
N THR A 149 8.07 10.72 -15.12
CA THR A 149 7.27 10.96 -13.92
C THR A 149 6.26 12.08 -14.21
N HIS A 150 5.50 12.47 -13.21
CA HIS A 150 4.58 13.60 -13.35
C HIS A 150 5.35 14.90 -13.63
N TRP A 151 4.84 15.73 -14.54
CA TRP A 151 5.49 16.98 -14.97
C TRP A 151 5.83 17.95 -13.83
N ARG A 152 5.14 17.87 -12.69
CA ARG A 152 5.45 18.67 -11.49
C ARG A 152 6.72 18.25 -10.74
N ALA A 153 7.34 17.15 -11.11
CA ALA A 153 8.58 16.69 -10.51
C ALA A 153 9.84 17.19 -11.22
N PHE A 154 9.70 18.14 -12.14
CA PHE A 154 10.79 18.81 -12.86
C PHE A 154 10.93 20.25 -12.40
#